data_2c4f49376468869cf8f33f141de8e119
#
_entry.id   2c4f49376468869cf8f33f141de8e119
#
_cell.length_a   1.000
_cell.length_b   1.000
_cell.length_c   1.000
_cell.angle_alpha   90.00
_cell.angle_beta   90.00
_cell.angle_gamma   90.00
#
_symmetry.space_group_name_H-M   'P 1'
#
loop_
_entity.id
_entity.type
_entity.pdbx_description
1 polymer ?
#
loop_
_entity_poly.entity_id
_entity_poly.type
_entity_poly.pdbx_seq_one_letter_code
_entity_poly.pdbx_strand_id
1 'polypeptide(L)'
;MIASEQSLKTERKAKMRKIIAAACLMAAMTLCVGCSSAKDGSKDTTKATTETKMKVQSKYKVPKITAAKKTDQLADAQKGETIVTMKVKGYGEMQFKFFMKKAPLAVKNFLTLASNGYFDGQIFHRVINDFMIQSGDPTGTGTGGESIWGEDFDNEVCEELLPLRGSLCMANSGADTNGSQFFIVQAKADTAKKGLEEGNVELTKKQQALFLDQGGYPSLTGSYTVFGQMINGYDVLDKISGCKTQDNGSGEVSQPVKKVVIEKMTVSTAELIRGKQVVIC
;
A
#
# COMPACT_ATOMS: atom_id res chain seq x y z
N MET A 1 30.59 30.63 17.60
CA MET A 1 29.62 30.45 16.51
C MET A 1 29.27 28.98 16.24
N ILE A 2 30.12 27.99 16.48
CA ILE A 2 29.86 26.55 16.21
C ILE A 2 28.92 25.90 17.24
N ALA A 3 28.87 26.35 18.48
CA ALA A 3 28.01 25.81 19.54
C ALA A 3 26.52 26.11 19.36
N SER A 4 26.16 27.20 18.69
CA SER A 4 24.78 27.60 18.46
C SER A 4 24.08 26.77 17.35
N GLU A 5 24.85 26.33 16.35
CA GLU A 5 24.27 25.49 15.28
C GLU A 5 23.99 24.04 15.73
N GLN A 6 24.80 23.49 16.62
CA GLN A 6 24.58 22.16 17.18
C GLN A 6 23.35 22.14 18.10
N SER A 7 23.11 23.20 18.88
CA SER A 7 21.94 23.34 19.72
C SER A 7 20.65 23.41 18.89
N LEU A 8 20.64 24.20 17.82
CA LEU A 8 19.47 24.30 16.91
C LEU A 8 19.18 22.97 16.17
N LYS A 9 20.19 22.22 15.79
CA LYS A 9 20.00 20.89 15.17
C LYS A 9 19.41 19.87 16.15
N THR A 10 19.81 19.96 17.43
CA THR A 10 19.28 19.07 18.48
C THR A 10 17.84 19.38 18.82
N GLU A 11 17.46 20.67 18.91
CA GLU A 11 16.07 21.07 19.13
C GLU A 11 15.16 20.73 17.95
N ARG A 12 15.60 20.90 16.71
CA ARG A 12 14.85 20.48 15.53
C ARG A 12 14.63 18.96 15.49
N LYS A 13 15.66 18.15 15.84
CA LYS A 13 15.53 16.69 15.98
C LYS A 13 14.54 16.28 17.07
N ALA A 14 14.55 16.97 18.22
CA ALA A 14 13.62 16.69 19.31
C ALA A 14 12.17 17.07 18.96
N LYS A 15 11.96 18.18 18.23
CA LYS A 15 10.65 18.63 17.78
C LYS A 15 10.07 17.69 16.71
N MET A 16 10.90 17.21 15.79
CA MET A 16 10.52 16.24 14.75
C MET A 16 10.17 14.87 15.33
N ARG A 17 10.90 14.39 16.37
CA ARG A 17 10.58 13.15 17.10
C ARG A 17 9.23 13.24 17.82
N LYS A 18 8.85 14.41 18.36
CA LYS A 18 7.53 14.62 18.99
C LYS A 18 6.38 14.62 17.96
N ILE A 19 6.62 15.10 16.75
CA ILE A 19 5.60 15.11 15.67
C ILE A 19 5.37 13.67 15.14
N ILE A 20 6.42 12.86 15.01
CA ILE A 20 6.31 11.46 14.58
C ILE A 20 5.64 10.59 15.66
N ALA A 21 5.91 10.85 16.95
CA ALA A 21 5.25 10.14 18.06
C ALA A 21 3.76 10.50 18.22
N ALA A 22 3.34 11.72 17.86
CA ALA A 22 1.95 12.15 17.96
C ALA A 22 1.04 11.53 16.86
N ALA A 23 1.60 11.08 15.75
CA ALA A 23 0.86 10.42 14.68
C ALA A 23 0.51 8.94 14.97
N CYS A 24 1.11 8.36 16.03
CA CYS A 24 0.89 6.95 16.41
C CYS A 24 0.07 6.76 17.69
N LEU A 25 -0.44 7.81 18.33
CA LEU A 25 -1.05 7.71 19.65
C LEU A 25 -2.45 8.35 19.71
N MET A 26 -3.41 7.76 19.01
CA MET A 26 -4.84 7.93 19.38
C MET A 26 -5.63 6.67 19.03
N ALA A 27 -5.47 5.64 19.84
CA ALA A 27 -6.51 4.65 20.14
C ALA A 27 -5.95 3.60 21.09
N ALA A 28 -6.06 3.78 22.40
CA ALA A 28 -6.18 2.67 23.35
C ALA A 28 -6.50 3.21 24.75
N MET A 29 -7.77 3.19 25.12
CA MET A 29 -8.21 3.04 26.52
C MET A 29 -9.54 2.32 26.53
N THR A 30 -9.49 1.03 26.75
CA THR A 30 -10.50 0.35 27.59
C THR A 30 -9.86 -0.91 28.19
N LEU A 31 -9.79 -0.90 29.51
CA LEU A 31 -9.33 -2.03 30.33
C LEU A 31 -10.33 -3.18 30.27
N CYS A 32 -9.83 -4.41 30.21
CA CYS A 32 -10.41 -5.52 30.97
C CYS A 32 -9.33 -6.49 31.44
N VAL A 33 -9.34 -6.72 32.73
CA VAL A 33 -8.50 -7.61 33.52
C VAL A 33 -8.92 -9.06 33.32
N GLY A 34 -7.94 -9.97 33.22
CA GLY A 34 -8.19 -11.41 33.28
C GLY A 34 -6.89 -12.22 33.28
N CYS A 35 -6.43 -12.66 34.46
CA CYS A 35 -5.30 -13.56 34.68
C CYS A 35 -5.56 -14.99 34.16
N SER A 36 -4.57 -15.70 33.59
CA SER A 36 -3.78 -16.70 34.34
C SER A 36 -2.98 -17.64 33.39
N SER A 37 -1.76 -17.91 33.85
CA SER A 37 -0.94 -19.13 33.80
C SER A 37 -0.29 -19.60 32.51
N ALA A 38 1.03 -19.58 32.61
CA ALA A 38 2.02 -20.15 31.72
C ALA A 38 1.93 -21.68 31.57
N LYS A 39 2.28 -22.17 30.37
CA LYS A 39 3.13 -23.38 30.22
C LYS A 39 3.85 -23.36 28.85
N ASP A 40 5.13 -23.60 28.98
CA ASP A 40 6.18 -23.80 28.00
C ASP A 40 5.88 -24.94 27.02
N GLY A 41 6.29 -24.80 25.75
CA GLY A 41 6.17 -25.87 24.77
C GLY A 41 6.49 -25.37 23.34
N SER A 42 7.78 -25.25 23.05
CA SER A 42 8.29 -25.13 21.66
C SER A 42 7.69 -26.20 20.77
N LYS A 43 6.96 -25.81 19.73
CA LYS A 43 6.75 -26.56 18.50
C LYS A 43 6.57 -25.61 17.33
N ASP A 44 7.54 -25.69 16.44
CA ASP A 44 7.50 -25.22 15.07
C ASP A 44 6.17 -25.67 14.42
N THR A 45 5.27 -24.76 14.17
CA THR A 45 4.03 -25.01 13.43
C THR A 45 3.91 -23.96 12.35
N THR A 46 4.30 -24.38 11.16
CA THR A 46 3.90 -23.81 9.87
C THR A 46 2.50 -23.18 9.99
N LYS A 47 2.42 -21.83 9.88
CA LYS A 47 1.14 -21.12 9.76
C LYS A 47 0.39 -21.64 8.54
N ALA A 48 -0.45 -22.64 8.72
CA ALA A 48 -1.42 -23.06 7.73
C ALA A 48 -2.51 -21.98 7.69
N THR A 49 -2.51 -21.31 6.60
CA THR A 49 -3.44 -20.38 5.99
C THR A 49 -4.77 -20.18 6.73
N THR A 50 -4.97 -18.97 7.25
CA THR A 50 -6.23 -18.41 7.79
C THR A 50 -7.35 -18.36 6.71
N GLU A 51 -7.04 -18.64 5.45
CA GLU A 51 -7.95 -18.63 4.31
C GLU A 51 -9.20 -19.51 4.44
N THR A 52 -9.19 -20.52 5.34
CA THR A 52 -10.24 -21.52 5.43
C THR A 52 -11.46 -21.07 6.24
N LYS A 53 -11.43 -19.94 6.94
CA LYS A 53 -12.50 -19.51 7.85
C LYS A 53 -13.31 -18.29 7.40
N MET A 54 -12.77 -17.43 6.53
CA MET A 54 -13.43 -16.18 6.13
C MET A 54 -14.35 -16.41 4.92
N LYS A 55 -15.65 -16.16 5.10
CA LYS A 55 -16.64 -16.30 4.03
C LYS A 55 -16.83 -14.95 3.30
N VAL A 56 -16.62 -14.95 1.98
CA VAL A 56 -16.91 -13.77 1.14
C VAL A 56 -18.39 -13.42 1.25
N GLN A 57 -18.69 -12.14 1.48
CA GLN A 57 -20.08 -11.63 1.54
C GLN A 57 -20.82 -11.93 0.22
N SER A 58 -22.07 -12.35 0.31
CA SER A 58 -22.89 -12.76 -0.84
C SER A 58 -23.12 -11.66 -1.90
N LYS A 59 -22.91 -10.39 -1.52
CA LYS A 59 -22.99 -9.25 -2.43
C LYS A 59 -21.85 -9.20 -3.46
N TYR A 60 -20.74 -9.93 -3.22
CA TYR A 60 -19.57 -9.90 -4.09
C TYR A 60 -19.43 -11.17 -4.93
N LYS A 61 -19.15 -10.98 -6.22
CA LYS A 61 -18.76 -12.05 -7.15
C LYS A 61 -17.24 -12.06 -7.29
N VAL A 62 -16.59 -13.13 -6.85
CA VAL A 62 -15.13 -13.30 -6.98
C VAL A 62 -14.77 -13.53 -8.45
N PRO A 63 -13.88 -12.74 -9.06
CA PRO A 63 -13.45 -12.94 -10.43
C PRO A 63 -12.52 -14.17 -10.55
N LYS A 64 -12.34 -14.66 -11.78
CA LYS A 64 -11.27 -15.62 -12.06
C LYS A 64 -9.92 -14.88 -11.98
N ILE A 65 -9.02 -15.35 -11.11
CA ILE A 65 -7.69 -14.78 -10.92
C ILE A 65 -6.66 -15.73 -11.50
N THR A 66 -5.79 -15.23 -12.37
CA THR A 66 -4.67 -15.97 -12.94
C THR A 66 -3.37 -15.35 -12.44
N ALA A 67 -2.65 -16.09 -11.58
CA ALA A 67 -1.37 -15.67 -11.03
C ALA A 67 -0.22 -15.87 -12.00
N ALA A 68 0.82 -15.06 -11.88
CA ALA A 68 2.10 -15.30 -12.56
C ALA A 68 2.70 -16.66 -12.17
N LYS A 69 3.40 -17.31 -13.11
CA LYS A 69 4.10 -18.57 -12.83
C LYS A 69 5.20 -18.38 -11.79
N LYS A 70 5.95 -17.28 -11.88
CA LYS A 70 7.01 -16.88 -10.95
C LYS A 70 6.71 -15.48 -10.41
N THR A 71 6.88 -15.28 -9.12
CA THR A 71 6.82 -13.94 -8.52
C THR A 71 8.12 -13.22 -8.82
N ASP A 72 8.01 -12.08 -9.49
CA ASP A 72 9.10 -11.14 -9.75
C ASP A 72 8.48 -9.75 -9.72
N GLN A 73 8.87 -8.93 -8.73
CA GLN A 73 8.22 -7.65 -8.49
C GLN A 73 8.39 -6.67 -9.66
N LEU A 74 9.55 -6.66 -10.29
CA LEU A 74 9.92 -5.66 -11.29
C LEU A 74 9.72 -6.13 -12.75
N ALA A 75 9.45 -7.42 -12.96
CA ALA A 75 9.17 -7.90 -14.32
C ALA A 75 7.81 -7.40 -14.83
N ASP A 76 7.65 -7.35 -16.15
CA ASP A 76 6.35 -7.11 -16.79
C ASP A 76 5.35 -8.21 -16.46
N ALA A 77 4.05 -7.91 -16.63
CA ALA A 77 3.00 -8.91 -16.49
C ALA A 77 3.14 -9.99 -17.56
N GLN A 78 2.96 -11.26 -17.17
CA GLN A 78 3.03 -12.40 -18.09
C GLN A 78 1.71 -12.55 -18.86
N LYS A 79 1.76 -13.06 -20.08
CA LYS A 79 0.55 -13.35 -20.87
C LYS A 79 -0.45 -14.18 -20.07
N GLY A 80 -1.69 -13.72 -20.02
CA GLY A 80 -2.81 -14.34 -19.28
C GLY A 80 -2.81 -14.04 -17.79
N GLU A 81 -1.81 -13.32 -17.24
CA GLU A 81 -1.81 -12.87 -15.84
C GLU A 81 -2.93 -11.84 -15.61
N THR A 82 -3.60 -11.93 -14.48
CA THR A 82 -4.62 -10.95 -14.11
C THR A 82 -3.98 -9.60 -13.80
N ILE A 83 -4.47 -8.55 -14.43
CA ILE A 83 -4.07 -7.16 -14.23
C ILE A 83 -5.30 -6.28 -13.93
N VAL A 84 -5.05 -5.10 -13.37
CA VAL A 84 -6.06 -4.05 -13.24
C VAL A 84 -5.60 -2.80 -13.96
N THR A 85 -6.50 -2.21 -14.73
CA THR A 85 -6.36 -0.84 -15.21
C THR A 85 -7.23 0.08 -14.37
N MET A 86 -6.60 1.05 -13.73
CA MET A 86 -7.25 2.11 -12.95
C MET A 86 -7.25 3.39 -13.76
N LYS A 87 -8.44 3.81 -14.20
CA LYS A 87 -8.64 5.10 -14.88
C LYS A 87 -8.95 6.18 -13.87
N VAL A 88 -8.16 7.23 -13.84
CA VAL A 88 -8.33 8.39 -12.95
C VAL A 88 -8.77 9.60 -13.77
N LYS A 89 -9.93 10.15 -13.38
CA LYS A 89 -10.60 11.22 -14.12
C LYS A 89 -9.69 12.46 -14.31
N GLY A 90 -9.40 12.78 -15.57
CA GLY A 90 -8.57 13.92 -15.92
C GLY A 90 -7.06 13.73 -15.78
N TYR A 91 -6.60 12.54 -15.31
CA TYR A 91 -5.16 12.23 -15.13
C TYR A 91 -4.66 11.17 -16.11
N GLY A 92 -5.43 10.12 -16.39
CA GLY A 92 -5.03 9.02 -17.26
C GLY A 92 -5.25 7.66 -16.60
N GLU A 93 -4.45 6.67 -17.02
CA GLU A 93 -4.57 5.29 -16.60
C GLU A 93 -3.28 4.78 -15.95
N MET A 94 -3.42 3.98 -14.92
CA MET A 94 -2.36 3.23 -14.25
C MET A 94 -2.67 1.74 -14.33
N GLN A 95 -1.68 0.90 -14.62
CA GLN A 95 -1.86 -0.56 -14.73
C GLN A 95 -1.04 -1.29 -13.68
N PHE A 96 -1.63 -2.33 -13.10
CA PHE A 96 -1.05 -3.09 -12.00
C PHE A 96 -1.11 -4.59 -12.26
N LYS A 97 -0.06 -5.31 -11.88
CA LYS A 97 -0.01 -6.75 -11.71
C LYS A 97 -0.05 -7.12 -10.23
N PHE A 98 -0.28 -8.40 -9.91
CA PHE A 98 -0.57 -8.86 -8.56
C PHE A 98 0.26 -10.06 -8.11
N PHE A 99 0.51 -10.17 -6.81
CA PHE A 99 1.35 -11.20 -6.20
C PHE A 99 0.52 -12.26 -5.45
N MET A 100 -0.42 -12.90 -6.14
CA MET A 100 -1.38 -13.88 -5.56
C MET A 100 -0.74 -14.99 -4.73
N LYS A 101 0.50 -15.39 -5.03
CA LYS A 101 1.22 -16.43 -4.27
C LYS A 101 1.84 -15.92 -2.97
N LYS A 102 1.97 -14.61 -2.79
CA LYS A 102 2.64 -13.98 -1.66
C LYS A 102 1.68 -13.21 -0.77
N ALA A 103 0.61 -12.67 -1.34
CA ALA A 103 -0.43 -11.92 -0.66
C ALA A 103 -1.82 -12.35 -1.16
N PRO A 104 -2.24 -13.63 -0.97
CA PRO A 104 -3.48 -14.16 -1.51
C PRO A 104 -4.72 -13.46 -0.97
N LEU A 105 -4.78 -13.08 0.30
CA LEU A 105 -5.93 -12.39 0.89
C LEU A 105 -6.07 -10.99 0.30
N ALA A 106 -5.01 -10.18 0.33
CA ALA A 106 -5.02 -8.82 -0.19
C ALA A 106 -5.35 -8.79 -1.70
N VAL A 107 -4.77 -9.68 -2.50
CA VAL A 107 -5.05 -9.79 -3.94
C VAL A 107 -6.49 -10.19 -4.19
N LYS A 108 -7.00 -11.22 -3.51
CA LYS A 108 -8.39 -11.68 -3.64
C LYS A 108 -9.37 -10.58 -3.24
N ASN A 109 -9.11 -9.91 -2.11
CA ASN A 109 -9.91 -8.79 -1.64
C ASN A 109 -9.96 -7.66 -2.69
N PHE A 110 -8.81 -7.13 -3.07
CA PHE A 110 -8.73 -6.00 -4.00
C PHE A 110 -9.34 -6.32 -5.37
N LEU A 111 -9.02 -7.46 -5.98
CA LEU A 111 -9.55 -7.84 -7.30
C LEU A 111 -11.06 -8.09 -7.27
N THR A 112 -11.57 -8.63 -6.16
CA THR A 112 -13.03 -8.82 -5.99
C THR A 112 -13.71 -7.48 -5.86
N LEU A 113 -13.23 -6.57 -5.02
CA LEU A 113 -13.76 -5.22 -4.88
C LEU A 113 -13.71 -4.46 -6.22
N ALA A 114 -12.58 -4.50 -6.92
CA ALA A 114 -12.41 -3.85 -8.22
C ALA A 114 -13.37 -4.39 -9.29
N SER A 115 -13.51 -5.72 -9.40
CA SER A 115 -14.40 -6.34 -10.39
C SER A 115 -15.89 -6.10 -10.13
N ASN A 116 -16.25 -5.77 -8.89
CA ASN A 116 -17.62 -5.42 -8.52
C ASN A 116 -17.87 -3.89 -8.50
N GLY A 117 -16.91 -3.08 -9.02
CA GLY A 117 -17.07 -1.63 -9.13
C GLY A 117 -17.00 -0.87 -7.80
N TYR A 118 -16.51 -1.52 -6.72
CA TYR A 118 -16.46 -0.91 -5.39
C TYR A 118 -15.64 0.39 -5.35
N PHE A 119 -14.58 0.47 -6.13
CA PHE A 119 -13.70 1.63 -6.17
C PHE A 119 -14.13 2.71 -7.16
N ASP A 120 -15.09 2.43 -8.04
CA ASP A 120 -15.58 3.38 -9.06
C ASP A 120 -16.25 4.58 -8.37
N GLY A 121 -15.79 5.78 -8.67
CA GLY A 121 -16.24 7.03 -8.06
C GLY A 121 -15.55 7.41 -6.75
N GLN A 122 -14.74 6.53 -6.15
CA GLN A 122 -13.98 6.87 -4.94
C GLN A 122 -12.86 7.86 -5.24
N ILE A 123 -12.36 8.53 -4.21
CA ILE A 123 -11.32 9.55 -4.32
C ILE A 123 -10.01 9.08 -3.70
N PHE A 124 -8.91 9.62 -4.20
CA PHE A 124 -7.67 9.65 -3.43
C PHE A 124 -7.83 10.72 -2.35
N HIS A 125 -8.13 10.29 -1.14
CA HIS A 125 -8.41 11.19 -0.02
C HIS A 125 -7.15 11.71 0.66
N ARG A 126 -6.02 11.01 0.50
CA ARG A 126 -4.72 11.38 1.07
C ARG A 126 -3.64 11.26 -0.02
N VAL A 127 -2.96 12.36 -0.30
CA VAL A 127 -1.90 12.48 -1.31
C VAL A 127 -0.73 13.24 -0.70
N ILE A 128 0.43 12.61 -0.63
CA ILE A 128 1.66 13.22 -0.14
C ILE A 128 2.74 13.01 -1.19
N ASN A 129 3.24 14.12 -1.75
CA ASN A 129 4.31 14.09 -2.74
C ASN A 129 5.58 13.47 -2.15
N ASP A 130 6.34 12.73 -2.96
CA ASP A 130 7.51 11.95 -2.57
C ASP A 130 7.24 10.93 -1.45
N PHE A 131 5.97 10.49 -1.31
CA PHE A 131 5.60 9.42 -0.41
C PHE A 131 4.60 8.46 -1.08
N MET A 132 3.29 8.77 -1.06
CA MET A 132 2.25 7.88 -1.59
C MET A 132 0.96 8.62 -1.92
N ILE A 133 0.08 7.95 -2.65
CA ILE A 133 -1.32 8.34 -2.85
C ILE A 133 -2.23 7.22 -2.31
N GLN A 134 -3.25 7.57 -1.49
CA GLN A 134 -4.11 6.62 -0.78
C GLN A 134 -5.58 6.79 -1.14
N SER A 135 -6.26 5.66 -1.32
CA SER A 135 -7.68 5.55 -1.67
C SER A 135 -8.31 4.30 -1.04
N GLY A 136 -9.50 3.90 -1.50
CA GLY A 136 -10.17 2.68 -1.06
C GLY A 136 -11.13 2.86 0.10
N ASP A 137 -11.38 4.10 0.53
CA ASP A 137 -12.40 4.47 1.48
C ASP A 137 -13.61 5.07 0.76
N PRO A 138 -14.78 4.40 0.76
CA PRO A 138 -15.99 4.92 0.11
C PRO A 138 -16.52 6.21 0.74
N THR A 139 -16.16 6.50 1.98
CA THR A 139 -16.55 7.76 2.66
C THR A 139 -15.62 8.92 2.29
N GLY A 140 -14.40 8.61 1.81
CA GLY A 140 -13.38 9.60 1.47
C GLY A 140 -12.80 10.37 2.67
N THR A 141 -12.97 9.86 3.88
CA THR A 141 -12.50 10.47 5.13
C THR A 141 -11.19 9.86 5.65
N GLY A 142 -10.81 8.69 5.14
CA GLY A 142 -9.68 7.89 5.60
C GLY A 142 -10.01 6.92 6.74
N THR A 143 -11.27 6.87 7.19
CA THR A 143 -11.69 6.04 8.33
C THR A 143 -12.66 4.92 7.96
N GLY A 144 -13.11 4.87 6.71
CA GLY A 144 -14.08 3.89 6.23
C GLY A 144 -13.46 2.78 5.40
N GLY A 145 -14.33 1.91 4.88
CA GLY A 145 -13.96 0.79 4.03
C GLY A 145 -13.95 -0.54 4.77
N GLU A 146 -14.39 -1.58 4.08
CA GLU A 146 -14.43 -2.95 4.62
C GLU A 146 -13.85 -3.94 3.61
N SER A 147 -13.39 -5.07 4.07
CA SER A 147 -12.97 -6.17 3.21
C SER A 147 -14.17 -6.88 2.57
N ILE A 148 -13.91 -7.76 1.60
CA ILE A 148 -14.95 -8.63 1.01
C ILE A 148 -15.56 -9.61 2.00
N TRP A 149 -14.94 -9.79 3.16
CA TRP A 149 -15.41 -10.67 4.23
C TRP A 149 -16.25 -9.92 5.26
N GLY A 150 -16.18 -8.56 5.30
CA GLY A 150 -16.87 -7.72 6.28
C GLY A 150 -16.15 -7.62 7.63
N GLU A 151 -14.93 -8.11 7.69
CA GLU A 151 -14.03 -8.08 8.84
C GLU A 151 -12.61 -7.77 8.39
N ASP A 152 -11.75 -7.33 9.30
CA ASP A 152 -10.35 -7.09 9.02
C ASP A 152 -9.62 -8.39 8.69
N PHE A 153 -8.53 -8.32 7.92
CA PHE A 153 -7.70 -9.49 7.61
C PHE A 153 -6.22 -9.23 7.86
N ASP A 154 -5.51 -10.35 8.07
CA ASP A 154 -4.09 -10.35 8.48
C ASP A 154 -3.18 -9.68 7.44
N ASN A 155 -2.06 -9.13 7.93
CA ASN A 155 -0.97 -8.69 7.09
C ASN A 155 -0.28 -9.89 6.42
N GLU A 156 -0.02 -9.76 5.12
CA GLU A 156 0.72 -10.75 4.32
C GLU A 156 2.08 -10.16 3.92
N VAL A 157 2.93 -9.90 4.93
CA VAL A 157 4.26 -9.34 4.72
C VAL A 157 5.20 -10.40 4.14
N CYS A 158 5.96 -10.04 3.12
CA CYS A 158 6.88 -10.91 2.43
C CYS A 158 8.21 -10.19 2.18
N GLU A 159 9.33 -10.79 2.60
CA GLU A 159 10.68 -10.22 2.42
C GLU A 159 11.09 -10.00 0.96
N GLU A 160 10.48 -10.76 0.03
CA GLU A 160 10.75 -10.64 -1.40
C GLU A 160 10.02 -9.46 -2.06
N LEU A 161 9.02 -8.88 -1.38
CA LEU A 161 8.20 -7.79 -1.87
C LEU A 161 8.45 -6.53 -1.04
N LEU A 162 9.00 -5.53 -1.67
CA LEU A 162 9.39 -4.27 -1.03
C LEU A 162 8.43 -3.15 -1.42
N PRO A 163 8.22 -2.14 -0.54
CA PRO A 163 7.45 -0.95 -0.87
C PRO A 163 8.25 -0.01 -1.81
N LEU A 164 8.57 -0.54 -3.01
CA LEU A 164 9.23 0.19 -4.07
C LEU A 164 8.25 1.18 -4.73
N ARG A 165 8.77 2.13 -5.49
CA ARG A 165 7.94 3.03 -6.28
C ARG A 165 6.99 2.26 -7.20
N GLY A 166 5.71 2.60 -7.17
CA GLY A 166 4.64 1.90 -7.88
C GLY A 166 4.09 0.67 -7.16
N SER A 167 4.61 0.29 -5.98
CA SER A 167 4.01 -0.79 -5.18
C SER A 167 2.61 -0.42 -4.73
N LEU A 168 1.70 -1.38 -4.86
CA LEU A 168 0.35 -1.32 -4.33
C LEU A 168 0.34 -2.04 -2.99
N CYS A 169 0.02 -1.29 -1.93
CA CYS A 169 0.08 -1.75 -0.55
C CYS A 169 -1.29 -1.61 0.14
N MET A 170 -1.63 -2.53 1.06
CA MET A 170 -2.79 -2.35 1.93
C MET A 170 -2.51 -1.25 2.95
N ALA A 171 -3.45 -0.31 3.10
CA ALA A 171 -3.45 0.60 4.24
C ALA A 171 -4.14 -0.06 5.42
N ASN A 172 -3.60 0.16 6.62
CA ASN A 172 -4.12 -0.39 7.87
C ASN A 172 -3.98 0.62 9.02
N SER A 173 -4.70 0.41 10.12
CA SER A 173 -4.64 1.19 11.36
C SER A 173 -3.77 0.54 12.43
N GLY A 174 -3.03 -0.48 12.08
CA GLY A 174 -2.17 -1.32 12.91
C GLY A 174 -2.02 -2.69 12.28
N ALA A 175 -1.26 -3.60 12.91
CA ALA A 175 -1.09 -4.95 12.41
C ALA A 175 -2.44 -5.66 12.28
N ASP A 176 -2.62 -6.36 11.16
CA ASP A 176 -3.78 -7.24 10.92
C ASP A 176 -5.14 -6.51 10.90
N THR A 177 -5.16 -5.25 10.45
CA THR A 177 -6.38 -4.44 10.30
C THR A 177 -6.61 -4.00 8.84
N ASN A 178 -6.33 -4.88 7.89
CA ASN A 178 -6.53 -4.59 6.47
C ASN A 178 -8.04 -4.64 6.11
N GLY A 179 -8.50 -3.63 5.39
CA GLY A 179 -9.87 -3.54 4.86
C GLY A 179 -9.90 -3.39 3.35
N SER A 180 -10.50 -2.30 2.86
CA SER A 180 -10.50 -1.94 1.43
C SER A 180 -9.49 -0.87 1.07
N GLN A 181 -8.93 -0.14 2.05
CA GLN A 181 -8.03 0.96 1.77
C GLN A 181 -6.66 0.47 1.28
N PHE A 182 -6.12 1.17 0.30
CA PHE A 182 -4.82 0.87 -0.30
C PHE A 182 -4.06 2.17 -0.59
N PHE A 183 -2.76 2.05 -0.73
CA PHE A 183 -1.94 3.16 -1.21
C PHE A 183 -0.96 2.70 -2.29
N ILE A 184 -0.55 3.65 -3.13
CA ILE A 184 0.45 3.46 -4.18
C ILE A 184 1.68 4.26 -3.79
N VAL A 185 2.82 3.60 -3.62
CA VAL A 185 4.08 4.25 -3.27
C VAL A 185 4.57 5.10 -4.44
N GLN A 186 4.82 6.39 -4.19
CA GLN A 186 5.27 7.31 -5.23
C GLN A 186 6.72 7.77 -5.03
N ALA A 187 7.26 7.64 -3.82
CA ALA A 187 8.59 8.10 -3.44
C ALA A 187 9.68 7.70 -4.46
N LYS A 188 10.49 8.68 -4.87
CA LYS A 188 11.57 8.50 -5.84
C LYS A 188 12.87 8.05 -5.16
N ALA A 189 13.89 7.75 -5.96
CA ALA A 189 15.18 7.23 -5.48
C ALA A 189 15.86 8.16 -4.46
N ASP A 190 15.77 9.48 -4.63
CA ASP A 190 16.34 10.44 -3.67
C ASP A 190 15.69 10.35 -2.29
N THR A 191 14.37 10.14 -2.24
CA THR A 191 13.62 9.93 -0.98
C THR A 191 13.98 8.60 -0.36
N ALA A 192 14.07 7.53 -1.17
CA ALA A 192 14.50 6.22 -0.71
C ALA A 192 15.92 6.26 -0.11
N LYS A 193 16.85 6.96 -0.78
CA LYS A 193 18.21 7.16 -0.28
C LYS A 193 18.22 7.83 1.10
N LYS A 194 17.46 8.90 1.29
CA LYS A 194 17.33 9.56 2.61
C LYS A 194 16.78 8.62 3.67
N GLY A 195 15.75 7.84 3.34
CA GLY A 195 15.18 6.84 4.26
C GLY A 195 16.17 5.74 4.65
N LEU A 196 17.05 5.31 3.73
CA LEU A 196 18.13 4.36 4.01
C LEU A 196 19.22 4.97 4.92
N GLU A 197 19.58 6.23 4.71
CA GLU A 197 20.55 6.96 5.54
C GLU A 197 20.04 7.19 6.97
N GLU A 198 18.73 7.27 7.18
CA GLU A 198 18.12 7.35 8.50
C GLU A 198 18.22 6.05 9.31
N GLY A 199 18.42 4.91 8.66
CA GLY A 199 18.70 3.62 9.28
C GLY A 199 17.59 3.04 10.15
N ASN A 200 16.34 3.41 9.88
CA ASN A 200 15.17 3.01 10.69
C ASN A 200 14.64 1.59 10.38
N VAL A 201 15.24 0.90 9.43
CA VAL A 201 14.83 -0.46 9.00
C VAL A 201 16.05 -1.30 8.63
N GLU A 202 16.07 -2.54 9.06
CA GLU A 202 17.12 -3.50 8.69
C GLU A 202 16.83 -4.08 7.30
N LEU A 203 17.71 -3.80 6.34
CA LEU A 203 17.61 -4.25 4.96
C LEU A 203 18.92 -4.87 4.50
N THR A 204 18.82 -5.95 3.74
CA THR A 204 19.97 -6.54 3.06
C THR A 204 20.54 -5.57 2.01
N LYS A 205 21.82 -5.71 1.65
CA LYS A 205 22.43 -4.90 0.59
C LYS A 205 21.68 -4.96 -0.73
N LYS A 206 21.09 -6.13 -1.06
CA LYS A 206 20.28 -6.32 -2.25
C LYS A 206 18.99 -5.48 -2.21
N GLN A 207 18.30 -5.47 -1.07
CA GLN A 207 17.09 -4.66 -0.87
C GLN A 207 17.40 -3.16 -0.92
N GLN A 208 18.50 -2.73 -0.26
CA GLN A 208 18.96 -1.34 -0.33
C GLN A 208 19.25 -0.90 -1.78
N ALA A 209 19.92 -1.76 -2.56
CA ALA A 209 20.20 -1.47 -3.98
C ALA A 209 18.92 -1.31 -4.80
N LEU A 210 17.87 -2.11 -4.54
CA LEU A 210 16.57 -1.98 -5.20
C LEU A 210 15.90 -0.63 -4.89
N PHE A 211 15.95 -0.17 -3.64
CA PHE A 211 15.43 1.15 -3.27
C PHE A 211 16.20 2.30 -3.93
N LEU A 212 17.52 2.18 -4.04
CA LEU A 212 18.35 3.20 -4.70
C LEU A 212 18.10 3.27 -6.21
N ASP A 213 17.78 2.14 -6.84
CA ASP A 213 17.52 2.04 -8.28
C ASP A 213 16.07 2.44 -8.63
N GLN A 214 15.09 1.87 -7.93
CA GLN A 214 13.68 2.00 -8.27
C GLN A 214 12.96 3.12 -7.50
N GLY A 215 13.53 3.63 -6.43
CA GLY A 215 12.81 4.44 -5.45
C GLY A 215 11.93 3.60 -4.53
N GLY A 216 11.12 4.26 -3.71
CA GLY A 216 10.26 3.63 -2.72
C GLY A 216 10.43 4.22 -1.34
N TYR A 217 9.83 3.59 -0.34
CA TYR A 217 9.84 4.10 1.03
C TYR A 217 10.30 3.03 2.02
N PRO A 218 11.61 2.95 2.33
CA PRO A 218 12.22 1.85 3.09
C PRO A 218 11.55 1.54 4.43
N SER A 219 11.13 2.58 5.18
CA SER A 219 10.55 2.40 6.52
C SER A 219 9.16 1.72 6.52
N LEU A 220 8.53 1.53 5.36
CA LEU A 220 7.29 0.76 5.24
C LEU A 220 7.53 -0.76 5.17
N THR A 221 8.79 -1.17 4.96
CA THR A 221 9.16 -2.59 4.85
C THR A 221 8.82 -3.34 6.13
N GLY A 222 8.14 -4.48 6.01
CA GLY A 222 7.75 -5.30 7.16
C GLY A 222 6.49 -4.86 7.89
N SER A 223 5.92 -3.68 7.57
CA SER A 223 4.72 -3.16 8.24
C SER A 223 3.45 -3.24 7.39
N TYR A 224 3.59 -3.27 6.07
CA TYR A 224 2.46 -3.23 5.14
C TYR A 224 2.53 -4.36 4.13
N THR A 225 1.37 -4.94 3.79
CA THR A 225 1.24 -5.94 2.75
C THR A 225 1.45 -5.32 1.38
N VAL A 226 2.55 -5.68 0.69
CA VAL A 226 2.75 -5.37 -0.72
C VAL A 226 2.09 -6.46 -1.55
N PHE A 227 1.00 -6.16 -2.27
CA PHE A 227 0.21 -7.16 -2.98
C PHE A 227 0.17 -6.97 -4.51
N GLY A 228 0.65 -5.83 -5.00
CA GLY A 228 0.74 -5.54 -6.43
C GLY A 228 1.87 -4.58 -6.76
N GLN A 229 2.14 -4.45 -8.06
CA GLN A 229 3.14 -3.53 -8.60
C GLN A 229 2.61 -2.87 -9.86
N MET A 230 2.80 -1.57 -9.97
CA MET A 230 2.52 -0.81 -11.17
C MET A 230 3.44 -1.25 -12.31
N ILE A 231 2.86 -1.48 -13.48
CA ILE A 231 3.57 -1.86 -14.72
C ILE A 231 3.49 -0.76 -15.79
N ASN A 232 2.55 0.18 -15.65
CA ASN A 232 2.39 1.32 -16.56
C ASN A 232 1.71 2.49 -15.85
N GLY A 233 1.93 3.75 -16.32
CA GLY A 233 1.24 4.96 -15.84
C GLY A 233 2.00 5.71 -14.74
N TYR A 234 3.31 5.57 -14.63
CA TYR A 234 4.13 6.30 -13.64
C TYR A 234 4.06 7.83 -13.79
N ASP A 235 3.83 8.35 -15.00
CA ASP A 235 3.57 9.77 -15.25
C ASP A 235 2.22 10.21 -14.65
N VAL A 236 1.21 9.33 -14.67
CA VAL A 236 -0.10 9.57 -14.03
C VAL A 236 0.04 9.61 -12.52
N LEU A 237 0.80 8.66 -11.94
CA LEU A 237 1.11 8.65 -10.51
C LEU A 237 1.79 9.96 -10.07
N ASP A 238 2.78 10.44 -10.83
CA ASP A 238 3.47 11.70 -10.53
C ASP A 238 2.55 12.93 -10.68
N LYS A 239 1.69 12.97 -11.68
CA LYS A 239 0.71 14.06 -11.86
C LYS A 239 -0.28 14.11 -10.68
N ILE A 240 -0.74 12.95 -10.20
CA ILE A 240 -1.64 12.89 -9.03
C ILE A 240 -0.89 13.36 -7.78
N SER A 241 0.31 12.83 -7.54
CA SER A 241 1.13 13.19 -6.38
C SER A 241 1.49 14.67 -6.34
N GLY A 242 1.67 15.30 -7.49
CA GLY A 242 1.94 16.75 -7.63
C GLY A 242 0.70 17.63 -7.54
N CYS A 243 -0.49 17.12 -7.28
CA CYS A 243 -1.69 17.94 -7.16
C CYS A 243 -1.62 18.85 -5.91
N LYS A 244 -2.32 19.99 -5.98
CA LYS A 244 -2.41 20.89 -4.81
C LYS A 244 -3.19 20.24 -3.68
N THR A 245 -2.59 20.18 -2.50
CA THR A 245 -3.19 19.65 -1.27
C THR A 245 -3.43 20.75 -0.23
N GLN A 246 -4.30 20.47 0.72
CA GLN A 246 -4.65 21.30 1.87
C GLN A 246 -4.62 20.45 3.14
N ASP A 247 -4.72 21.08 4.29
CA ASP A 247 -4.86 20.38 5.57
C ASP A 247 -6.11 19.50 5.57
N ASN A 248 -5.94 18.26 6.05
CA ASN A 248 -7.00 17.25 6.12
C ASN A 248 -7.89 17.38 7.38
N GLY A 249 -7.68 18.42 8.17
CA GLY A 249 -8.37 18.67 9.45
C GLY A 249 -7.65 18.10 10.68
N SER A 250 -6.53 17.36 10.48
CA SER A 250 -5.69 16.84 11.58
C SER A 250 -4.28 17.46 11.61
N GLY A 251 -4.03 18.49 10.81
CA GLY A 251 -2.72 19.14 10.69
C GLY A 251 -1.78 18.53 9.66
N GLU A 252 -2.24 17.56 8.86
CA GLU A 252 -1.49 17.01 7.75
C GLU A 252 -1.94 17.63 6.42
N VAL A 253 -1.03 18.23 5.67
CA VAL A 253 -1.31 18.79 4.34
C VAL A 253 -1.30 17.65 3.31
N SER A 254 -2.41 16.95 3.18
CA SER A 254 -2.52 15.74 2.35
C SER A 254 -3.82 15.60 1.58
N GLN A 255 -4.87 16.37 1.91
CA GLN A 255 -6.14 16.29 1.19
C GLN A 255 -6.07 17.05 -0.12
N PRO A 256 -6.33 16.43 -1.30
CA PRO A 256 -6.38 17.16 -2.58
C PRO A 256 -7.45 18.27 -2.55
N VAL A 257 -7.06 19.50 -2.94
CA VAL A 257 -7.99 20.66 -3.05
C VAL A 257 -9.08 20.38 -4.09
N LYS A 258 -8.72 19.70 -5.18
CA LYS A 258 -9.67 19.20 -6.19
C LYS A 258 -9.73 17.68 -6.06
N LYS A 259 -10.94 17.12 -5.94
CA LYS A 259 -11.12 15.67 -5.85
C LYS A 259 -10.43 14.94 -7.00
N VAL A 260 -9.54 14.02 -6.68
CA VAL A 260 -8.91 13.09 -7.62
C VAL A 260 -9.72 11.81 -7.58
N VAL A 261 -10.50 11.55 -8.65
CA VAL A 261 -11.53 10.51 -8.67
C VAL A 261 -11.07 9.31 -9.48
N ILE A 262 -11.18 8.11 -8.93
CA ILE A 262 -11.09 6.85 -9.67
C ILE A 262 -12.36 6.73 -10.52
N GLU A 263 -12.22 6.92 -11.82
CA GLU A 263 -13.35 6.86 -12.73
C GLU A 263 -13.83 5.42 -12.90
N LYS A 264 -12.88 4.49 -13.05
CA LYS A 264 -13.14 3.07 -13.26
C LYS A 264 -11.93 2.22 -12.90
N MET A 265 -12.18 1.04 -12.30
CA MET A 265 -11.22 -0.06 -12.27
C MET A 265 -11.70 -1.22 -13.16
N THR A 266 -10.83 -1.69 -14.04
CA THR A 266 -11.14 -2.82 -14.95
C THR A 266 -10.19 -3.96 -14.67
N VAL A 267 -10.72 -5.11 -14.28
CA VAL A 267 -9.97 -6.35 -14.11
C VAL A 267 -9.93 -7.07 -15.46
N SER A 268 -8.75 -7.39 -15.95
CA SER A 268 -8.52 -8.04 -17.25
C SER A 268 -7.33 -8.99 -17.19
N THR A 269 -6.95 -9.56 -18.33
CA THR A 269 -5.75 -10.38 -18.47
C THR A 269 -4.71 -9.68 -19.33
N ALA A 270 -3.44 -9.78 -18.94
CA ALA A 270 -2.34 -9.23 -19.71
C ALA A 270 -2.20 -9.98 -21.06
N GLU A 271 -2.13 -9.23 -22.15
CA GLU A 271 -1.79 -9.75 -23.46
C GLU A 271 -0.38 -9.32 -23.86
N LEU A 272 0.37 -10.20 -24.52
CA LEU A 272 1.67 -9.83 -25.10
C LEU A 272 1.44 -8.95 -26.31
N ILE A 273 1.83 -7.69 -26.23
CA ILE A 273 1.97 -6.86 -27.41
C ILE A 273 3.43 -6.88 -27.85
N ARG A 274 3.65 -7.19 -29.12
CA ARG A 274 4.93 -7.00 -29.75
C ARG A 274 5.26 -5.49 -29.78
N GLY A 275 6.17 -5.08 -28.88
CA GLY A 275 6.66 -3.70 -28.78
C GLY A 275 5.95 -2.85 -27.72
N LYS A 276 6.47 -2.88 -26.52
CA LYS A 276 6.35 -1.85 -25.42
C LYS A 276 5.01 -1.16 -25.16
N GLN A 277 3.87 -1.81 -25.33
CA GLN A 277 2.60 -1.36 -24.73
C GLN A 277 1.70 -2.56 -24.45
N VAL A 278 1.23 -2.67 -23.19
CA VAL A 278 0.18 -3.61 -22.82
C VAL A 278 -1.14 -3.00 -23.27
N VAL A 279 -1.81 -3.56 -24.27
CA VAL A 279 -3.18 -3.19 -24.68
C VAL A 279 -4.15 -4.18 -24.06
N ILE A 280 -5.26 -3.68 -23.63
CA ILE A 280 -6.36 -4.39 -22.99
C ILE A 280 -7.40 -4.75 -24.06
N CYS A 281 -7.84 -5.98 -24.09
CA CYS A 281 -9.11 -6.37 -24.70
C CYS A 281 -10.18 -6.52 -23.62
#